data_a6b249a2ba929c38e2f7972265fed017
#
_entry.id   a6b249a2ba929c38e2f7972265fed017
#
_cell.length_a   1.000
_cell.length_b   1.000
_cell.length_c   1.000
_cell.angle_alpha   90.00
_cell.angle_beta   90.00
_cell.angle_gamma   90.00
#
_symmetry.space_group_name_H-M   'P 1'
#
loop_
_entity.id
_entity.type
_entity.pdbx_description
1 polymer ?
#
loop_
_entity_poly.entity_id
_entity_poly.type
_entity_poly.pdbx_seq_one_letter_code
_entity_poly.pdbx_strand_id
1 'polypeptide(L)'
;MPSLKAFFAKLYAAKTYNKINKWASNPIETQQKVFHSLISEARSTQFGKDHDFININSHEEFVKRVPIRDYEALKPYIEKVVAGESDVLWKGKPLYFAKTSGTTSGAKYIPITKESMPGHIEAAKSAILLYIHQTGNTQIVSGKMIFLQGSPVLETKNGIQLGRLSGIVAHYVPKYLQKNRLPSWETNCIEDWETKVNTIVQETVSEDMTVIAGIPSWVQMYFEKLIEEKDQKVGDIFKNLSLFIFGGVNYEPYRSKFETLIGRKVDNVELYPASEGFFAFQDQQNDPGMLLQLDSGMFYEFIVADSFFDPDPKRLTLKDVQKGVNYVMIISTNAGLWAYNIGDTIQFTSLAPFRVIVSGRIKHFISAFGEHVIAKEVEQSLLSALKTTDISVSEFTVAPQIAPSEGLPYHEWFIEFEKPPSDIEKFEIKIDQALQLQNSYYLDLIQGKVLQPLKITQVKKDGFQNYMKTIGKLGGQNKTPRLSNDRKIADSLIKNNQTI
;
A
#
# COMPACT_ATOMS: atom_id res chain seq x y z
N MET A 1 18.90 -23.91 24.24
CA MET A 1 19.94 -23.11 23.57
C MET A 1 19.34 -22.47 22.33
N PRO A 2 19.61 -21.20 22.03
CA PRO A 2 19.15 -20.62 20.77
C PRO A 2 19.71 -21.43 19.60
N SER A 3 18.87 -21.70 18.59
CA SER A 3 19.29 -22.41 17.40
C SER A 3 20.41 -21.65 16.67
N LEU A 4 21.29 -22.35 15.93
CA LEU A 4 22.31 -21.71 15.09
C LEU A 4 21.71 -20.65 14.16
N LYS A 5 20.50 -20.92 13.63
CA LYS A 5 19.73 -19.98 12.81
C LYS A 5 19.41 -18.70 13.59
N ALA A 6 18.98 -18.81 14.85
CA ALA A 6 18.66 -17.65 15.71
C ALA A 6 19.88 -16.79 15.99
N PHE A 7 21.03 -17.40 16.21
CA PHE A 7 22.30 -16.68 16.41
C PHE A 7 22.67 -15.87 15.15
N PHE A 8 22.69 -16.49 13.99
CA PHE A 8 22.99 -15.80 12.74
C PHE A 8 21.96 -14.72 12.41
N ALA A 9 20.67 -14.97 12.68
CA ALA A 9 19.61 -13.96 12.46
C ALA A 9 19.87 -12.69 13.28
N LYS A 10 20.29 -12.80 14.56
CA LYS A 10 20.66 -11.65 15.39
C LYS A 10 21.87 -10.90 14.86
N LEU A 11 22.91 -11.60 14.42
CA LEU A 11 24.10 -10.94 13.83
C LEU A 11 23.73 -10.19 12.54
N TYR A 12 22.93 -10.79 11.67
CA TYR A 12 22.45 -10.14 10.46
C TYR A 12 21.55 -8.94 10.78
N ALA A 13 20.68 -9.06 11.78
CA ALA A 13 19.82 -7.99 12.24
C ALA A 13 20.64 -6.78 12.73
N ALA A 14 21.64 -6.99 13.57
CA ALA A 14 22.54 -5.94 14.04
C ALA A 14 23.33 -5.28 12.88
N LYS A 15 23.84 -6.08 11.94
CA LYS A 15 24.55 -5.55 10.76
C LYS A 15 23.61 -4.68 9.89
N THR A 16 22.37 -5.13 9.70
CA THR A 16 21.37 -4.40 8.90
C THR A 16 20.97 -3.11 9.60
N TYR A 17 20.74 -3.14 10.90
CA TYR A 17 20.47 -1.95 11.69
C TYR A 17 21.59 -0.90 11.55
N ASN A 18 22.86 -1.29 11.69
CA ASN A 18 23.98 -0.38 11.52
C ASN A 18 24.06 0.22 10.12
N LYS A 19 23.77 -0.57 9.07
CA LYS A 19 23.71 -0.08 7.69
C LYS A 19 22.60 0.97 7.52
N ILE A 20 21.41 0.68 8.03
CA ILE A 20 20.25 1.57 7.96
C ILE A 20 20.49 2.84 8.77
N ASN A 21 20.98 2.71 9.99
CA ASN A 21 21.26 3.85 10.86
C ASN A 21 22.26 4.85 10.25
N LYS A 22 23.21 4.36 9.44
CA LYS A 22 24.19 5.21 8.76
C LYS A 22 23.53 6.21 7.80
N TRP A 23 22.58 5.78 6.96
CA TRP A 23 21.89 6.68 6.06
C TRP A 23 20.72 7.41 6.73
N ALA A 24 20.05 6.78 7.69
CA ALA A 24 18.95 7.39 8.43
C ALA A 24 19.40 8.56 9.34
N SER A 25 20.66 8.52 9.82
CA SER A 25 21.26 9.63 10.59
C SER A 25 21.75 10.79 9.72
N ASN A 26 21.87 10.58 8.39
CA ASN A 26 22.32 11.61 7.45
C ASN A 26 21.36 11.72 6.26
N PRO A 27 20.06 11.97 6.51
CA PRO A 27 19.01 11.79 5.49
C PRO A 27 19.15 12.75 4.31
N ILE A 28 19.50 14.01 4.57
CA ILE A 28 19.61 15.05 3.53
C ILE A 28 20.79 14.76 2.61
N GLU A 29 21.97 14.46 3.19
CA GLU A 29 23.14 14.09 2.40
C GLU A 29 22.91 12.82 1.58
N THR A 30 22.23 11.82 2.17
CA THR A 30 21.89 10.59 1.48
C THR A 30 21.02 10.87 0.26
N GLN A 31 19.96 11.67 0.40
CA GLN A 31 19.07 12.02 -0.69
C GLN A 31 19.75 12.90 -1.76
N GLN A 32 20.66 13.78 -1.38
CA GLN A 32 21.49 14.53 -2.33
C GLN A 32 22.38 13.61 -3.16
N LYS A 33 23.04 12.64 -2.55
CA LYS A 33 23.84 11.63 -3.27
C LYS A 33 23.00 10.82 -4.24
N VAL A 34 21.81 10.37 -3.80
CA VAL A 34 20.86 9.65 -4.67
C VAL A 34 20.46 10.54 -5.85
N PHE A 35 20.06 11.79 -5.60
CA PHE A 35 19.67 12.73 -6.66
C PHE A 35 20.77 12.89 -7.73
N HIS A 36 22.01 13.22 -7.30
CA HIS A 36 23.12 13.39 -8.23
C HIS A 36 23.46 12.11 -8.99
N SER A 37 23.38 10.95 -8.34
CA SER A 37 23.58 9.66 -9.00
C SER A 37 22.53 9.42 -10.08
N LEU A 38 21.24 9.65 -9.79
CA LEU A 38 20.16 9.48 -10.75
C LEU A 38 20.34 10.36 -11.99
N ILE A 39 20.63 11.66 -11.81
CA ILE A 39 20.85 12.61 -12.91
C ILE A 39 22.07 12.18 -13.75
N SER A 40 23.18 11.88 -13.09
CA SER A 40 24.42 11.48 -13.77
C SER A 40 24.25 10.22 -14.61
N GLU A 41 23.59 9.20 -14.06
CA GLU A 41 23.39 7.90 -14.71
C GLU A 41 22.40 7.98 -15.90
N ALA A 42 21.43 8.88 -15.85
CA ALA A 42 20.41 9.01 -16.88
C ALA A 42 20.68 10.11 -17.93
N ARG A 43 21.75 10.90 -17.79
CA ARG A 43 22.03 12.05 -18.69
C ARG A 43 22.12 11.69 -20.18
N SER A 44 22.52 10.47 -20.51
CA SER A 44 22.64 9.98 -21.89
C SER A 44 21.36 9.32 -22.43
N THR A 45 20.38 9.06 -21.60
CA THR A 45 19.09 8.51 -22.00
C THR A 45 18.31 9.51 -22.86
N GLN A 46 17.28 9.03 -23.57
CA GLN A 46 16.40 9.92 -24.33
C GLN A 46 15.75 10.95 -23.38
N PHE A 47 15.16 10.50 -22.27
CA PHE A 47 14.53 11.40 -21.30
C PHE A 47 15.53 12.43 -20.74
N GLY A 48 16.76 12.00 -20.42
CA GLY A 48 17.80 12.90 -19.92
C GLY A 48 18.21 13.97 -20.94
N LYS A 49 18.28 13.63 -22.24
CA LYS A 49 18.54 14.58 -23.32
C LYS A 49 17.36 15.55 -23.52
N ASP A 50 16.13 15.03 -23.57
CA ASP A 50 14.91 15.83 -23.76
C ASP A 50 14.70 16.85 -22.62
N HIS A 51 15.25 16.59 -21.42
CA HIS A 51 15.15 17.44 -20.23
C HIS A 51 16.49 18.06 -19.80
N ASP A 52 17.50 18.05 -20.69
CA ASP A 52 18.79 18.72 -20.48
C ASP A 52 19.48 18.34 -19.15
N PHE A 53 19.54 17.04 -18.83
CA PHE A 53 20.11 16.54 -17.58
C PHE A 53 21.59 16.90 -17.41
N ILE A 54 22.31 17.15 -18.49
CA ILE A 54 23.71 17.56 -18.44
C ILE A 54 23.92 18.90 -17.71
N ASN A 55 22.90 19.75 -17.72
CA ASN A 55 22.90 21.07 -17.10
C ASN A 55 22.10 21.10 -15.76
N ILE A 56 21.74 19.93 -15.20
CA ILE A 56 21.07 19.84 -13.90
C ILE A 56 22.12 19.56 -12.82
N ASN A 57 22.41 20.56 -11.98
CA ASN A 57 23.34 20.47 -10.85
C ASN A 57 22.64 20.68 -9.50
N SER A 58 21.39 21.13 -9.50
CA SER A 58 20.61 21.40 -8.30
C SER A 58 19.16 20.93 -8.44
N HIS A 59 18.47 20.83 -7.32
CA HIS A 59 17.04 20.52 -7.30
C HIS A 59 16.21 21.61 -7.98
N GLU A 60 16.58 22.89 -7.82
CA GLU A 60 15.90 24.02 -8.45
C GLU A 60 16.00 23.95 -9.99
N GLU A 61 17.14 23.53 -10.51
CA GLU A 61 17.33 23.31 -11.97
C GLU A 61 16.53 22.10 -12.46
N PHE A 62 16.44 21.04 -11.65
CA PHE A 62 15.61 19.88 -11.94
C PHE A 62 14.12 20.25 -12.02
N VAL A 63 13.61 20.99 -11.04
CA VAL A 63 12.22 21.46 -11.01
C VAL A 63 11.86 22.25 -12.26
N LYS A 64 12.75 23.13 -12.73
CA LYS A 64 12.52 23.96 -13.94
C LYS A 64 12.47 23.13 -15.23
N ARG A 65 13.19 22.00 -15.31
CA ARG A 65 13.32 21.21 -16.55
C ARG A 65 12.45 19.97 -16.59
N VAL A 66 12.09 19.43 -15.42
CA VAL A 66 11.38 18.16 -15.31
C VAL A 66 10.01 18.38 -14.66
N PRO A 67 8.95 18.54 -15.43
CA PRO A 67 7.60 18.70 -14.88
C PRO A 67 7.13 17.42 -14.20
N ILE A 68 6.24 17.59 -13.22
CA ILE A 68 5.54 16.47 -12.57
C ILE A 68 4.71 15.72 -13.60
N ARG A 69 4.79 14.39 -13.57
CA ARG A 69 4.03 13.49 -14.45
C ARG A 69 3.35 12.39 -13.66
N ASP A 70 2.16 12.06 -14.08
CA ASP A 70 1.54 10.76 -13.77
C ASP A 70 1.89 9.74 -14.87
N TYR A 71 1.28 8.55 -14.78
CA TYR A 71 1.53 7.49 -15.76
C TYR A 71 1.15 7.90 -17.19
N GLU A 72 0.03 8.60 -17.37
CA GLU A 72 -0.45 8.98 -18.70
C GLU A 72 0.50 9.99 -19.36
N ALA A 73 1.02 10.94 -18.59
CA ALA A 73 1.99 11.92 -19.08
C ALA A 73 3.39 11.30 -19.34
N LEU A 74 3.74 10.20 -18.65
CA LEU A 74 5.00 9.47 -18.89
C LEU A 74 4.85 8.38 -19.97
N LYS A 75 3.62 8.00 -20.32
CA LYS A 75 3.28 6.92 -21.23
C LYS A 75 4.00 6.96 -22.59
N PRO A 76 4.21 8.12 -23.26
CA PRO A 76 4.93 8.15 -24.53
C PRO A 76 6.36 7.59 -24.45
N TYR A 77 7.05 7.78 -23.31
CA TYR A 77 8.34 7.16 -23.07
C TYR A 77 8.23 5.67 -22.69
N ILE A 78 7.25 5.34 -21.85
CA ILE A 78 7.00 3.95 -21.43
C ILE A 78 6.69 3.08 -22.64
N GLU A 79 5.89 3.55 -23.59
CA GLU A 79 5.54 2.80 -24.81
C GLU A 79 6.78 2.48 -25.67
N LYS A 80 7.76 3.37 -25.76
CA LYS A 80 9.03 3.08 -26.41
C LYS A 80 9.80 1.97 -25.69
N VAL A 81 9.89 2.04 -24.36
CA VAL A 81 10.52 0.98 -23.56
C VAL A 81 9.78 -0.35 -23.75
N VAL A 82 8.45 -0.35 -23.77
CA VAL A 82 7.62 -1.53 -24.03
C VAL A 82 7.80 -2.06 -25.44
N ALA A 83 8.06 -1.18 -26.44
CA ALA A 83 8.42 -1.56 -27.80
C ALA A 83 9.81 -2.20 -27.89
N GLY A 84 10.60 -2.15 -26.82
CA GLY A 84 11.91 -2.77 -26.73
C GLY A 84 13.08 -1.80 -27.01
N GLU A 85 12.83 -0.49 -27.05
CA GLU A 85 13.89 0.51 -27.16
C GLU A 85 14.72 0.56 -25.88
N SER A 86 16.04 0.71 -26.00
CA SER A 86 16.97 0.89 -24.89
C SER A 86 17.25 2.37 -24.62
N ASP A 87 17.73 2.68 -23.43
CA ASP A 87 18.20 4.02 -23.05
C ASP A 87 17.14 5.13 -23.19
N VAL A 88 15.88 4.77 -23.00
CA VAL A 88 14.75 5.72 -23.08
C VAL A 88 14.59 6.47 -21.76
N LEU A 89 14.13 5.80 -20.72
CA LEU A 89 13.89 6.37 -19.36
C LEU A 89 15.06 6.15 -18.42
N TRP A 90 15.75 5.03 -18.58
CA TRP A 90 16.92 4.63 -17.83
C TRP A 90 17.90 3.92 -18.79
N LYS A 91 19.14 3.74 -18.37
CA LYS A 91 20.16 3.06 -19.18
C LYS A 91 19.80 1.60 -19.44
N GLY A 92 19.96 1.16 -20.66
CA GLY A 92 19.64 -0.19 -21.12
C GLY A 92 18.14 -0.45 -21.21
N LYS A 93 17.77 -1.72 -21.05
CA LYS A 93 16.38 -2.18 -21.00
C LYS A 93 16.02 -2.61 -19.58
N PRO A 94 14.77 -2.45 -19.13
CA PRO A 94 14.35 -3.00 -17.85
C PRO A 94 14.41 -4.53 -17.87
N LEU A 95 14.58 -5.14 -16.69
CA LEU A 95 14.50 -6.60 -16.53
C LEU A 95 13.05 -7.07 -16.62
N TYR A 96 12.15 -6.28 -16.05
CA TYR A 96 10.73 -6.61 -15.97
C TYR A 96 9.86 -5.37 -16.16
N PHE A 97 8.61 -5.63 -16.52
CA PHE A 97 7.52 -4.69 -16.28
C PHE A 97 6.63 -5.21 -15.15
N ALA A 98 6.45 -4.42 -14.09
CA ALA A 98 5.39 -4.68 -13.13
C ALA A 98 4.06 -4.22 -13.74
N LYS A 99 3.16 -5.20 -13.97
CA LYS A 99 1.81 -4.96 -14.49
C LYS A 99 0.88 -4.59 -13.34
N THR A 100 0.31 -3.40 -13.38
CA THR A 100 -0.67 -2.97 -12.39
C THR A 100 -2.02 -2.71 -13.05
N SER A 101 -3.11 -2.81 -12.29
CA SER A 101 -4.44 -2.44 -12.78
C SER A 101 -4.51 -0.93 -12.98
N GLY A 102 -4.55 -0.47 -14.23
CA GLY A 102 -4.84 0.92 -14.55
C GLY A 102 -6.33 1.23 -14.37
N THR A 103 -6.64 2.45 -13.94
CA THR A 103 -8.03 2.88 -13.73
C THR A 103 -8.70 3.46 -14.98
N THR A 104 -7.94 4.00 -15.94
CA THR A 104 -8.50 4.72 -17.10
C THR A 104 -8.00 4.22 -18.45
N SER A 105 -6.79 3.68 -18.58
CA SER A 105 -6.16 3.34 -19.87
C SER A 105 -5.71 1.89 -20.00
N GLY A 106 -6.24 0.98 -19.20
CA GLY A 106 -5.83 -0.43 -19.20
C GLY A 106 -4.67 -0.71 -18.23
N ALA A 107 -3.88 -1.76 -18.52
CA ALA A 107 -2.75 -2.15 -17.67
C ALA A 107 -1.60 -1.14 -17.77
N LYS A 108 -1.07 -0.72 -16.61
CA LYS A 108 0.18 0.06 -16.54
C LYS A 108 1.38 -0.89 -16.53
N TYR A 109 2.44 -0.47 -17.20
CA TYR A 109 3.71 -1.17 -17.27
C TYR A 109 4.78 -0.33 -16.56
N ILE A 110 5.07 -0.64 -15.30
CA ILE A 110 6.09 0.05 -14.51
C ILE A 110 7.42 -0.67 -14.74
N PRO A 111 8.46 0.01 -15.26
CA PRO A 111 9.74 -0.62 -15.50
C PRO A 111 10.44 -0.99 -14.19
N ILE A 112 11.04 -2.16 -14.15
CA ILE A 112 11.94 -2.61 -13.09
C ILE A 112 13.29 -2.91 -13.71
N THR A 113 14.29 -2.12 -13.37
CA THR A 113 15.64 -2.24 -13.88
C THR A 113 16.50 -3.16 -13.00
N LYS A 114 17.70 -3.46 -13.46
CA LYS A 114 18.72 -4.16 -12.68
C LYS A 114 19.10 -3.38 -11.42
N GLU A 115 19.09 -2.06 -11.51
CA GLU A 115 19.45 -1.14 -10.43
C GLU A 115 18.32 -0.99 -9.41
N SER A 116 17.03 -1.04 -9.82
CA SER A 116 15.88 -0.87 -8.93
C SER A 116 15.47 -2.17 -8.22
N MET A 117 15.67 -3.34 -8.83
CA MET A 117 15.27 -4.62 -8.27
C MET A 117 15.79 -4.89 -6.85
N PRO A 118 17.08 -4.58 -6.51
CA PRO A 118 17.56 -4.77 -5.14
C PRO A 118 16.75 -3.98 -4.10
N GLY A 119 16.27 -2.80 -4.43
CA GLY A 119 15.45 -1.97 -3.53
C GLY A 119 14.17 -2.68 -3.07
N HIS A 120 13.49 -3.39 -3.98
CA HIS A 120 12.28 -4.15 -3.66
C HIS A 120 12.54 -5.33 -2.72
N ILE A 121 13.70 -5.98 -2.84
CA ILE A 121 14.01 -7.19 -2.08
C ILE A 121 14.63 -6.86 -0.72
N GLU A 122 15.63 -5.97 -0.71
CA GLU A 122 16.37 -5.64 0.51
C GLU A 122 15.50 -4.89 1.52
N ALA A 123 14.51 -4.09 1.07
CA ALA A 123 13.61 -3.39 1.99
C ALA A 123 12.72 -4.37 2.80
N ALA A 124 12.09 -5.34 2.14
CA ALA A 124 11.29 -6.36 2.82
C ALA A 124 12.13 -7.20 3.80
N LYS A 125 13.34 -7.58 3.38
CA LYS A 125 14.30 -8.29 4.25
C LYS A 125 14.73 -7.42 5.43
N SER A 126 14.99 -6.14 5.21
CA SER A 126 15.38 -5.19 6.25
C SER A 126 14.28 -5.02 7.30
N ALA A 127 13.01 -4.97 6.89
CA ALA A 127 11.88 -4.89 7.82
C ALA A 127 11.90 -6.06 8.82
N ILE A 128 12.06 -7.30 8.33
CA ILE A 128 12.12 -8.51 9.17
C ILE A 128 13.36 -8.47 10.09
N LEU A 129 14.51 -8.05 9.56
CA LEU A 129 15.74 -8.00 10.34
C LEU A 129 15.71 -6.89 11.41
N LEU A 130 15.09 -5.74 11.12
CA LEU A 130 14.89 -4.71 12.14
C LEU A 130 13.89 -5.14 13.21
N TYR A 131 12.83 -5.86 12.85
CA TYR A 131 11.95 -6.48 13.83
C TYR A 131 12.71 -7.40 14.79
N ILE A 132 13.58 -8.29 14.24
CA ILE A 132 14.45 -9.14 15.09
C ILE A 132 15.40 -8.30 15.96
N HIS A 133 15.99 -7.26 15.40
CA HIS A 133 16.92 -6.39 16.15
C HIS A 133 16.22 -5.71 17.32
N GLN A 134 15.04 -5.18 17.09
CA GLN A 134 14.28 -4.41 18.08
C GLN A 134 13.66 -5.30 19.16
N THR A 135 13.04 -6.41 18.78
CA THR A 135 12.28 -7.26 19.71
C THR A 135 13.11 -8.40 20.31
N GLY A 136 14.22 -8.75 19.66
CA GLY A 136 14.99 -9.94 19.99
C GLY A 136 14.31 -11.25 19.58
N ASN A 137 13.10 -11.19 18.99
CA ASN A 137 12.32 -12.37 18.62
C ASN A 137 12.91 -13.06 17.39
N THR A 138 13.59 -14.17 17.61
CA THR A 138 14.15 -15.04 16.57
C THR A 138 13.29 -16.27 16.27
N GLN A 139 12.15 -16.44 16.95
CA GLN A 139 11.26 -17.57 16.70
C GLN A 139 10.73 -17.56 15.26
N ILE A 140 10.58 -16.36 14.67
CA ILE A 140 10.12 -16.19 13.28
C ILE A 140 11.00 -16.91 12.24
N VAL A 141 12.27 -17.22 12.53
CA VAL A 141 13.16 -17.95 11.58
C VAL A 141 13.21 -19.45 11.84
N SER A 142 12.49 -19.98 12.83
CA SER A 142 12.51 -21.39 13.20
C SER A 142 11.47 -22.24 12.46
N GLY A 143 10.33 -21.67 12.13
CA GLY A 143 9.21 -22.34 11.48
C GLY A 143 9.03 -21.96 10.00
N LYS A 144 7.80 -22.13 9.52
CA LYS A 144 7.40 -21.81 8.15
C LYS A 144 6.86 -20.39 8.06
N MET A 145 7.00 -19.82 6.87
CA MET A 145 6.48 -18.52 6.52
C MET A 145 5.54 -18.66 5.32
N ILE A 146 4.36 -18.07 5.40
CA ILE A 146 3.46 -17.93 4.26
C ILE A 146 3.49 -16.50 3.74
N PHE A 147 3.51 -16.36 2.41
CA PHE A 147 3.30 -15.11 1.73
C PHE A 147 2.14 -15.25 0.75
N LEU A 148 0.97 -14.71 1.12
CA LEU A 148 -0.21 -14.68 0.27
C LEU A 148 -0.02 -13.62 -0.82
N GLN A 149 0.18 -14.07 -2.04
CA GLN A 149 0.52 -13.24 -3.19
C GLN A 149 -0.22 -13.66 -4.46
N GLY A 150 -0.19 -12.77 -5.48
CA GLY A 150 -0.64 -13.11 -6.82
C GLY A 150 0.23 -14.19 -7.48
N SER A 151 -0.23 -14.71 -8.62
CA SER A 151 0.51 -15.72 -9.39
C SER A 151 1.92 -15.23 -9.75
N PRO A 152 2.96 -16.07 -9.59
CA PRO A 152 4.33 -15.77 -10.00
C PRO A 152 4.57 -16.00 -11.49
N VAL A 153 3.58 -16.43 -12.24
CA VAL A 153 3.69 -16.66 -13.69
C VAL A 153 3.98 -15.33 -14.40
N LEU A 154 5.00 -15.35 -15.25
CA LEU A 154 5.43 -14.19 -16.01
C LEU A 154 5.06 -14.38 -17.49
N GLU A 155 4.57 -13.31 -18.09
CA GLU A 155 4.38 -13.17 -19.53
C GLU A 155 5.66 -12.57 -20.15
N THR A 156 5.80 -12.61 -21.46
CA THR A 156 6.89 -11.95 -22.18
C THR A 156 6.34 -10.99 -23.23
N LYS A 157 6.83 -9.76 -23.26
CA LYS A 157 6.45 -8.74 -24.23
C LYS A 157 7.73 -8.08 -24.79
N ASN A 158 7.96 -8.22 -26.09
CA ASN A 158 9.13 -7.69 -26.79
C ASN A 158 10.46 -8.06 -26.10
N GLY A 159 10.57 -9.30 -25.61
CA GLY A 159 11.76 -9.84 -24.95
C GLY A 159 11.93 -9.41 -23.50
N ILE A 160 10.99 -8.66 -22.92
CA ILE A 160 11.01 -8.24 -21.52
C ILE A 160 9.90 -9.01 -20.78
N GLN A 161 10.25 -9.58 -19.62
CA GLN A 161 9.30 -10.30 -18.79
C GLN A 161 8.36 -9.33 -18.08
N LEU A 162 7.10 -9.73 -17.91
CA LEU A 162 6.09 -8.92 -17.24
C LEU A 162 5.23 -9.77 -16.33
N GLY A 163 4.81 -9.18 -15.21
CA GLY A 163 3.97 -9.83 -14.21
C GLY A 163 3.59 -8.87 -13.10
N ARG A 164 2.91 -9.36 -12.09
CA ARG A 164 2.67 -8.58 -10.86
C ARG A 164 3.97 -8.48 -10.07
N LEU A 165 4.21 -7.35 -9.39
CA LEU A 165 5.44 -7.15 -8.59
C LEU A 165 5.69 -8.32 -7.61
N SER A 166 4.67 -8.76 -6.87
CA SER A 166 4.79 -9.88 -5.92
C SER A 166 5.21 -11.18 -6.61
N GLY A 167 4.71 -11.43 -7.83
CA GLY A 167 5.12 -12.56 -8.66
C GLY A 167 6.57 -12.44 -9.11
N ILE A 168 6.99 -11.27 -9.58
CA ILE A 168 8.38 -10.99 -9.99
C ILE A 168 9.34 -11.23 -8.82
N VAL A 169 9.04 -10.66 -7.64
CA VAL A 169 9.86 -10.81 -6.43
C VAL A 169 9.96 -12.27 -5.98
N ALA A 170 8.94 -13.10 -6.23
CA ALA A 170 8.97 -14.52 -5.89
C ALA A 170 10.15 -15.27 -6.54
N HIS A 171 10.58 -14.85 -7.73
CA HIS A 171 11.73 -15.46 -8.43
C HIS A 171 13.10 -15.12 -7.78
N TYR A 172 13.14 -14.11 -6.90
CA TYR A 172 14.36 -13.67 -6.22
C TYR A 172 14.52 -14.20 -4.80
N VAL A 173 13.57 -15.02 -4.34
CA VAL A 173 13.70 -15.64 -3.01
C VAL A 173 14.87 -16.63 -3.02
N PRO A 174 15.88 -16.45 -2.13
CA PRO A 174 17.02 -17.36 -2.07
C PRO A 174 16.62 -18.81 -1.83
N LYS A 175 17.29 -19.75 -2.52
CA LYS A 175 16.97 -21.19 -2.45
C LYS A 175 16.93 -21.73 -1.01
N TYR A 176 17.77 -21.24 -0.11
CA TYR A 176 17.80 -21.67 1.28
C TYR A 176 16.56 -21.22 2.10
N LEU A 177 15.88 -20.16 1.66
CA LEU A 177 14.62 -19.70 2.26
C LEU A 177 13.40 -20.39 1.66
N GLN A 178 13.50 -20.91 0.44
CA GLN A 178 12.36 -21.56 -0.24
C GLN A 178 11.82 -22.77 0.54
N LYS A 179 12.69 -23.52 1.24
CA LYS A 179 12.29 -24.68 2.07
C LYS A 179 11.36 -24.33 3.24
N ASN A 180 11.42 -23.06 3.70
CA ASN A 180 10.59 -22.58 4.82
C ASN A 180 9.43 -21.69 4.35
N ARG A 181 9.27 -21.53 3.04
CA ARG A 181 8.23 -20.67 2.44
C ARG A 181 7.08 -21.51 1.91
N LEU A 182 5.87 -21.05 2.19
CA LEU A 182 4.61 -21.55 1.68
C LEU A 182 3.81 -20.40 1.01
N PRO A 183 2.83 -20.70 0.20
CA PRO A 183 2.55 -22.03 -0.33
C PRO A 183 3.60 -22.47 -1.36
N SER A 184 3.45 -23.70 -1.87
CA SER A 184 4.29 -24.23 -2.95
C SER A 184 4.25 -23.34 -4.20
N TRP A 185 5.20 -23.56 -5.11
CA TRP A 185 5.21 -22.83 -6.39
C TRP A 185 3.96 -23.15 -7.22
N GLU A 186 3.58 -24.41 -7.27
CA GLU A 186 2.41 -24.91 -7.99
C GLU A 186 1.13 -24.27 -7.49
N THR A 187 0.93 -24.19 -6.19
CA THR A 187 -0.21 -23.55 -5.55
C THR A 187 -0.21 -22.03 -5.79
N ASN A 188 0.96 -21.42 -5.78
CA ASN A 188 1.07 -19.99 -6.12
C ASN A 188 0.67 -19.70 -7.57
N CYS A 189 0.83 -20.64 -8.51
CA CYS A 189 0.43 -20.49 -9.91
C CYS A 189 -1.08 -20.61 -10.15
N ILE A 190 -1.85 -21.09 -9.18
CA ILE A 190 -3.33 -21.14 -9.29
C ILE A 190 -3.86 -19.72 -9.43
N GLU A 191 -4.65 -19.47 -10.49
CA GLU A 191 -5.21 -18.15 -10.76
C GLU A 191 -6.54 -17.94 -10.04
N ASP A 192 -7.39 -18.98 -9.99
CA ASP A 192 -8.65 -18.93 -9.24
C ASP A 192 -8.39 -18.81 -7.75
N TRP A 193 -8.85 -17.71 -7.16
CA TRP A 193 -8.52 -17.38 -5.79
C TRP A 193 -9.16 -18.32 -4.76
N GLU A 194 -10.38 -18.75 -4.99
CA GLU A 194 -11.09 -19.65 -4.06
C GLU A 194 -10.40 -21.02 -4.03
N THR A 195 -10.07 -21.59 -5.19
CA THR A 195 -9.29 -22.82 -5.31
C THR A 195 -7.92 -22.68 -4.68
N LYS A 196 -7.25 -21.53 -4.93
CA LYS A 196 -5.93 -21.24 -4.38
C LYS A 196 -5.94 -21.22 -2.86
N VAL A 197 -6.88 -20.51 -2.25
CA VAL A 197 -6.96 -20.41 -0.78
C VAL A 197 -7.24 -21.77 -0.15
N ASN A 198 -8.15 -22.57 -0.72
CA ASN A 198 -8.42 -23.92 -0.25
C ASN A 198 -7.15 -24.81 -0.32
N THR A 199 -6.42 -24.74 -1.42
CA THR A 199 -5.14 -25.50 -1.56
C THR A 199 -4.09 -25.00 -0.55
N ILE A 200 -3.99 -23.70 -0.31
CA ILE A 200 -3.10 -23.12 0.70
C ILE A 200 -3.44 -23.66 2.09
N VAL A 201 -4.72 -23.74 2.45
CA VAL A 201 -5.16 -24.31 3.73
C VAL A 201 -4.66 -25.74 3.87
N GLN A 202 -4.85 -26.59 2.86
CA GLN A 202 -4.38 -27.97 2.88
C GLN A 202 -2.86 -28.09 3.02
N GLU A 203 -2.08 -27.22 2.37
CA GLU A 203 -0.63 -27.21 2.48
C GLU A 203 -0.11 -26.74 3.85
N THR A 204 -0.87 -25.89 4.54
CA THR A 204 -0.34 -25.17 5.71
C THR A 204 -0.88 -25.63 7.04
N VAL A 205 -2.04 -26.25 7.06
CA VAL A 205 -2.81 -26.56 8.28
C VAL A 205 -2.06 -27.46 9.29
N SER A 206 -1.11 -28.26 8.85
CA SER A 206 -0.26 -29.13 9.69
C SER A 206 1.16 -28.57 9.91
N GLU A 207 1.46 -27.41 9.38
CA GLU A 207 2.80 -26.84 9.43
C GLU A 207 2.99 -25.92 10.65
N ASP A 208 4.23 -25.78 11.09
CA ASP A 208 4.60 -24.84 12.16
C ASP A 208 4.77 -23.43 11.59
N MET A 209 3.65 -22.72 11.43
CA MET A 209 3.65 -21.37 10.88
C MET A 209 4.09 -20.35 11.93
N THR A 210 5.15 -19.60 11.64
CA THR A 210 5.68 -18.54 12.52
C THR A 210 5.44 -17.14 11.98
N VAL A 211 5.32 -16.98 10.66
CA VAL A 211 5.09 -15.71 9.99
C VAL A 211 4.00 -15.86 8.93
N ILE A 212 3.06 -14.94 8.95
CA ILE A 212 2.06 -14.80 7.88
C ILE A 212 2.21 -13.42 7.27
N ALA A 213 2.29 -13.36 5.93
CA ALA A 213 2.44 -12.12 5.19
C ALA A 213 1.39 -12.04 4.07
N GLY A 214 0.77 -10.88 3.91
CA GLY A 214 -0.20 -10.64 2.85
C GLY A 214 -1.05 -9.40 3.08
N ILE A 215 -1.88 -9.09 2.11
CA ILE A 215 -2.88 -8.04 2.25
C ILE A 215 -3.94 -8.49 3.27
N PRO A 216 -4.32 -7.66 4.25
CA PRO A 216 -5.24 -8.05 5.32
C PRO A 216 -6.50 -8.77 4.85
N SER A 217 -7.21 -8.27 3.84
CA SER A 217 -8.43 -8.94 3.33
C SER A 217 -8.18 -10.37 2.84
N TRP A 218 -7.01 -10.66 2.26
CA TRP A 218 -6.68 -12.01 1.80
C TRP A 218 -6.30 -12.93 2.95
N VAL A 219 -5.55 -12.39 3.91
CA VAL A 219 -5.19 -13.13 5.12
C VAL A 219 -6.44 -13.43 5.95
N GLN A 220 -7.41 -12.52 6.00
CA GLN A 220 -8.70 -12.78 6.63
C GLN A 220 -9.41 -13.97 5.98
N MET A 221 -9.56 -14.00 4.65
CA MET A 221 -10.18 -15.13 3.94
C MET A 221 -9.46 -16.45 4.22
N TYR A 222 -8.15 -16.42 4.26
CA TYR A 222 -7.34 -17.59 4.62
C TYR A 222 -7.59 -18.05 6.06
N PHE A 223 -7.66 -17.13 7.02
CA PHE A 223 -7.96 -17.45 8.42
C PHE A 223 -9.37 -18.03 8.60
N GLU A 224 -10.36 -17.45 7.93
CA GLU A 224 -11.74 -17.94 7.97
C GLU A 224 -11.82 -19.36 7.41
N LYS A 225 -11.12 -19.67 6.30
CA LYS A 225 -11.05 -21.01 5.75
C LYS A 225 -10.30 -22.02 6.66
N LEU A 226 -9.24 -21.59 7.33
CA LEU A 226 -8.54 -22.43 8.32
C LEU A 226 -9.47 -22.81 9.49
N ILE A 227 -10.25 -21.83 9.99
CA ILE A 227 -11.20 -22.05 11.08
C ILE A 227 -12.33 -22.96 10.64
N GLU A 228 -12.86 -22.78 9.42
CA GLU A 228 -13.88 -23.65 8.83
C GLU A 228 -13.39 -25.12 8.75
N GLU A 229 -12.12 -25.34 8.37
CA GLU A 229 -11.52 -26.67 8.23
C GLU A 229 -11.26 -27.37 9.59
N LYS A 230 -10.87 -26.60 10.62
CA LYS A 230 -10.38 -27.16 11.90
C LYS A 230 -11.28 -26.94 13.11
N ASP A 231 -12.26 -26.08 13.01
CA ASP A 231 -13.10 -25.62 14.13
C ASP A 231 -12.26 -25.13 15.34
N GLN A 232 -11.16 -24.43 15.03
CA GLN A 232 -10.21 -23.88 16.01
C GLN A 232 -9.74 -22.51 15.59
N LYS A 233 -9.38 -21.67 16.57
CA LYS A 233 -8.76 -20.38 16.29
C LYS A 233 -7.40 -20.55 15.63
N VAL A 234 -7.01 -19.60 14.77
CA VAL A 234 -5.72 -19.66 14.04
C VAL A 234 -4.54 -19.77 14.99
N GLY A 235 -4.58 -19.12 16.16
CA GLY A 235 -3.50 -19.20 17.15
C GLY A 235 -3.39 -20.55 17.86
N ASP A 236 -4.48 -21.35 17.87
CA ASP A 236 -4.47 -22.72 18.39
C ASP A 236 -3.96 -23.71 17.32
N ILE A 237 -4.27 -23.47 16.04
CA ILE A 237 -3.73 -24.20 14.90
C ILE A 237 -2.22 -23.91 14.78
N PHE A 238 -1.83 -22.62 14.77
CA PHE A 238 -0.45 -22.17 14.62
C PHE A 238 0.09 -21.60 15.94
N LYS A 239 0.44 -22.47 16.85
CA LYS A 239 0.87 -22.11 18.22
C LYS A 239 2.08 -21.17 18.26
N ASN A 240 2.96 -21.26 17.26
CA ASN A 240 4.17 -20.46 17.15
C ASN A 240 4.01 -19.22 16.24
N LEU A 241 2.81 -18.94 15.73
CA LEU A 241 2.55 -17.72 14.97
C LEU A 241 2.88 -16.48 15.81
N SER A 242 3.86 -15.71 15.39
CA SER A 242 4.42 -14.60 16.15
C SER A 242 4.51 -13.30 15.38
N LEU A 243 4.37 -13.32 14.05
CA LEU A 243 4.46 -12.12 13.24
C LEU A 243 3.48 -12.12 12.07
N PHE A 244 2.73 -11.05 11.94
CA PHE A 244 1.94 -10.72 10.76
C PHE A 244 2.57 -9.56 10.01
N ILE A 245 2.87 -9.75 8.71
CA ILE A 245 3.45 -8.72 7.84
C ILE A 245 2.38 -8.31 6.81
N PHE A 246 2.09 -7.04 6.73
CA PHE A 246 1.07 -6.54 5.81
C PHE A 246 1.53 -5.28 5.09
N GLY A 247 0.77 -4.89 4.07
CA GLY A 247 0.95 -3.64 3.36
C GLY A 247 -0.16 -3.39 2.36
N GLY A 248 -0.15 -2.18 1.85
CA GLY A 248 -1.05 -1.79 0.77
C GLY A 248 -2.46 -1.39 1.20
N VAL A 249 -2.89 -1.65 2.43
CA VAL A 249 -4.11 -1.12 3.06
C VAL A 249 -3.83 -0.81 4.53
N ASN A 250 -4.58 0.13 5.09
CA ASN A 250 -4.57 0.36 6.53
C ASN A 250 -5.10 -0.88 7.27
N TYR A 251 -4.34 -1.36 8.25
CA TYR A 251 -4.69 -2.56 9.02
C TYR A 251 -5.67 -2.29 10.18
N GLU A 252 -5.74 -1.05 10.66
CA GLU A 252 -6.54 -0.74 11.85
C GLU A 252 -8.01 -1.19 11.76
N PRO A 253 -8.72 -1.05 10.63
CA PRO A 253 -10.08 -1.58 10.49
C PRO A 253 -10.20 -3.11 10.64
N TYR A 254 -9.12 -3.85 10.36
CA TYR A 254 -9.07 -5.31 10.42
C TYR A 254 -8.56 -5.85 11.76
N ARG A 255 -7.91 -5.03 12.58
CA ARG A 255 -7.18 -5.44 13.79
C ARG A 255 -8.05 -6.25 14.76
N SER A 256 -9.21 -5.75 15.13
CA SER A 256 -10.12 -6.42 16.07
C SER A 256 -10.57 -7.79 15.55
N LYS A 257 -10.92 -7.86 14.26
CA LYS A 257 -11.29 -9.11 13.59
C LYS A 257 -10.15 -10.12 13.63
N PHE A 258 -8.93 -9.69 13.31
CA PHE A 258 -7.74 -10.56 13.32
C PHE A 258 -7.43 -11.08 14.74
N GLU A 259 -7.51 -10.23 15.76
CA GLU A 259 -7.34 -10.64 17.15
C GLU A 259 -8.38 -11.70 17.56
N THR A 260 -9.63 -11.57 17.09
CA THR A 260 -10.69 -12.56 17.30
C THR A 260 -10.41 -13.89 16.59
N LEU A 261 -10.03 -13.84 15.29
CA LEU A 261 -9.74 -15.02 14.50
C LEU A 261 -8.50 -15.76 15.00
N ILE A 262 -7.46 -15.02 15.39
CA ILE A 262 -6.23 -15.59 15.95
C ILE A 262 -6.45 -16.07 17.39
N GLY A 263 -7.25 -15.39 18.17
CA GLY A 263 -7.53 -15.69 19.58
C GLY A 263 -6.50 -15.12 20.56
N ARG A 264 -5.48 -14.42 20.06
CA ARG A 264 -4.45 -13.72 20.84
C ARG A 264 -3.80 -12.61 20.04
N LYS A 265 -3.12 -11.71 20.72
CA LYS A 265 -2.33 -10.67 20.05
C LYS A 265 -1.08 -11.28 19.41
N VAL A 266 -0.77 -10.84 18.20
CA VAL A 266 0.43 -11.17 17.43
C VAL A 266 1.10 -9.87 16.98
N ASP A 267 2.42 -9.83 17.01
CA ASP A 267 3.19 -8.68 16.51
C ASP A 267 2.91 -8.47 15.04
N ASN A 268 3.03 -7.22 14.59
CA ASN A 268 2.81 -6.89 13.19
C ASN A 268 3.87 -5.91 12.67
N VAL A 269 4.10 -5.97 11.35
CA VAL A 269 5.01 -5.06 10.63
C VAL A 269 4.32 -4.59 9.37
N GLU A 270 4.13 -3.28 9.26
CA GLU A 270 3.60 -2.63 8.08
C GLU A 270 4.70 -2.37 7.06
N LEU A 271 4.38 -2.61 5.78
CA LEU A 271 5.24 -2.36 4.63
C LEU A 271 4.53 -1.43 3.65
N TYR A 272 5.31 -0.58 2.98
CA TYR A 272 4.82 0.29 1.91
C TYR A 272 5.51 -0.03 0.58
N PRO A 273 5.21 -1.19 -0.04
CA PRO A 273 5.65 -1.54 -1.37
C PRO A 273 4.70 -1.04 -2.44
N ALA A 274 5.24 -0.63 -3.58
CA ALA A 274 4.51 -0.38 -4.80
C ALA A 274 5.29 -0.92 -6.01
N SER A 275 4.67 -0.97 -7.19
CA SER A 275 5.36 -1.34 -8.42
C SER A 275 6.47 -0.35 -8.79
N GLU A 276 6.28 0.89 -8.39
CA GLU A 276 7.19 2.01 -8.60
C GLU A 276 8.42 1.99 -7.68
N GLY A 277 8.33 1.31 -6.54
CA GLY A 277 9.40 1.20 -5.55
C GLY A 277 8.94 0.67 -4.20
N PHE A 278 9.88 0.43 -3.30
CA PHE A 278 9.57 0.08 -1.92
C PHE A 278 9.92 1.30 -1.05
N PHE A 279 8.92 2.01 -0.57
CA PHE A 279 9.09 3.35 -0.01
C PHE A 279 9.43 3.37 1.46
N ALA A 280 8.75 2.57 2.27
CA ALA A 280 8.92 2.56 3.72
C ALA A 280 8.54 1.22 4.36
N PHE A 281 8.98 0.99 5.59
CA PHE A 281 8.55 -0.13 6.42
C PHE A 281 8.55 0.26 7.90
N GLN A 282 7.68 -0.35 8.66
CA GLN A 282 7.65 -0.18 10.12
C GLN A 282 8.92 -0.78 10.74
N ASP A 283 9.68 0.03 11.44
CA ASP A 283 10.93 -0.34 12.08
C ASP A 283 10.81 -0.47 13.61
N GLN A 284 9.66 -0.07 14.18
CA GLN A 284 9.38 -0.12 15.61
C GLN A 284 7.96 -0.58 15.90
N GLN A 285 7.79 -1.48 16.87
CA GLN A 285 6.48 -2.07 17.20
C GLN A 285 5.50 -1.06 17.82
N ASN A 286 5.99 -0.06 18.52
CA ASN A 286 5.16 0.93 19.25
C ASN A 286 5.03 2.27 18.50
N ASP A 287 5.54 2.36 17.28
CA ASP A 287 5.43 3.55 16.43
C ASP A 287 4.65 3.17 15.15
N PRO A 288 3.52 3.81 14.86
CA PRO A 288 2.77 3.55 13.64
C PRO A 288 3.48 4.06 12.38
N GLY A 289 4.51 4.88 12.54
CA GLY A 289 5.27 5.43 11.42
C GLY A 289 6.22 4.40 10.81
N MET A 290 6.26 4.36 9.48
CA MET A 290 7.18 3.55 8.70
C MET A 290 8.45 4.33 8.37
N LEU A 291 9.62 3.76 8.59
CA LEU A 291 10.92 4.34 8.23
C LEU A 291 11.02 4.51 6.71
N LEU A 292 11.18 5.75 6.25
CA LEU A 292 11.31 6.08 4.83
C LEU A 292 12.65 5.59 4.29
N GLN A 293 12.65 4.88 3.17
CA GLN A 293 13.85 4.31 2.52
C GLN A 293 14.60 5.38 1.72
N LEU A 294 15.72 5.86 2.25
CA LEU A 294 16.45 6.98 1.66
C LEU A 294 17.62 6.60 0.75
N ASP A 295 18.10 5.35 0.83
CA ASP A 295 19.30 4.84 0.14
C ASP A 295 18.95 3.67 -0.81
N SER A 296 17.81 3.75 -1.48
CA SER A 296 17.32 2.68 -2.37
C SER A 296 17.24 3.08 -3.86
N GLY A 297 17.96 4.14 -4.25
CA GLY A 297 17.92 4.65 -5.63
C GLY A 297 16.63 5.40 -5.96
N MET A 298 15.98 5.98 -4.95
CA MET A 298 14.80 6.84 -5.10
C MET A 298 15.05 8.20 -4.45
N PHE A 299 14.81 9.25 -5.20
CA PHE A 299 14.78 10.62 -4.73
C PHE A 299 13.34 11.06 -4.52
N TYR A 300 13.07 11.69 -3.40
CA TYR A 300 11.73 12.08 -2.99
C TYR A 300 11.54 13.59 -3.05
N GLU A 301 10.40 14.00 -3.59
CA GLU A 301 9.87 15.34 -3.51
C GLU A 301 8.47 15.29 -2.91
N PHE A 302 8.06 16.36 -2.29
CA PHE A 302 6.81 16.48 -1.56
C PHE A 302 6.09 17.75 -1.94
N ILE A 303 4.78 17.68 -2.14
CA ILE A 303 3.92 18.81 -2.39
C ILE A 303 2.84 18.79 -1.32
N VAL A 304 2.58 19.93 -0.67
CA VAL A 304 1.47 20.02 0.28
C VAL A 304 0.18 19.63 -0.44
N ALA A 305 -0.57 18.68 0.13
CA ALA A 305 -1.69 18.05 -0.58
C ALA A 305 -2.74 19.08 -1.04
N ASP A 306 -3.03 20.06 -0.21
CA ASP A 306 -4.01 21.12 -0.49
C ASP A 306 -3.61 22.02 -1.66
N SER A 307 -2.30 22.17 -1.92
CA SER A 307 -1.78 23.00 -3.03
C SER A 307 -1.36 22.20 -4.26
N PHE A 308 -1.62 20.89 -4.28
CA PHE A 308 -1.15 20.03 -5.39
C PHE A 308 -1.74 20.40 -6.75
N PHE A 309 -2.96 20.92 -6.77
CA PHE A 309 -3.65 21.31 -8.00
C PHE A 309 -3.45 22.80 -8.37
N ASP A 310 -2.63 23.55 -7.61
CA ASP A 310 -2.25 24.90 -7.99
C ASP A 310 -1.47 24.88 -9.32
N PRO A 311 -1.47 25.97 -10.09
CA PRO A 311 -0.78 26.03 -11.39
C PRO A 311 0.73 25.75 -11.31
N ASP A 312 1.39 26.12 -10.20
CA ASP A 312 2.83 25.93 -9.95
C ASP A 312 3.04 25.48 -8.50
N PRO A 313 2.74 24.21 -8.17
CA PRO A 313 2.83 23.73 -6.80
C PRO A 313 4.29 23.62 -6.36
N LYS A 314 4.60 24.15 -5.16
CA LYS A 314 5.96 24.13 -4.61
C LYS A 314 6.41 22.69 -4.35
N ARG A 315 7.49 22.27 -5.00
CA ARG A 315 8.14 20.97 -4.81
C ARG A 315 9.17 21.10 -3.68
N LEU A 316 8.90 20.40 -2.59
CA LEU A 316 9.71 20.37 -1.37
C LEU A 316 10.62 19.14 -1.36
N THR A 317 11.74 19.23 -0.63
CA THR A 317 12.61 18.10 -0.33
C THR A 317 12.51 17.72 1.15
N LEU A 318 13.21 16.68 1.60
CA LEU A 318 13.19 16.28 3.02
C LEU A 318 13.59 17.40 4.00
N LYS A 319 14.39 18.38 3.59
CA LYS A 319 14.80 19.51 4.44
C LYS A 319 13.65 20.47 4.76
N ASP A 320 12.58 20.44 3.94
CA ASP A 320 11.50 21.43 3.95
C ASP A 320 10.20 20.90 4.56
N VAL A 321 10.10 19.57 4.77
CA VAL A 321 8.87 18.93 5.25
C VAL A 321 8.64 19.14 6.73
N GLN A 322 7.38 19.09 7.13
CA GLN A 322 6.94 19.26 8.52
C GLN A 322 6.15 18.05 8.99
N LYS A 323 6.26 17.77 10.30
CA LYS A 323 5.46 16.72 10.95
C LYS A 323 3.98 17.07 10.92
N GLY A 324 3.14 16.09 10.61
CA GLY A 324 1.70 16.22 10.67
C GLY A 324 1.03 16.87 9.43
N VAL A 325 1.82 17.40 8.49
CA VAL A 325 1.29 17.95 7.21
C VAL A 325 1.10 16.82 6.20
N ASN A 326 0.02 16.85 5.44
CA ASN A 326 -0.22 15.92 4.34
C ASN A 326 0.54 16.35 3.08
N TYR A 327 1.25 15.43 2.49
CA TYR A 327 2.01 15.65 1.26
C TYR A 327 1.67 14.63 0.20
N VAL A 328 1.55 15.07 -1.04
CA VAL A 328 1.63 14.20 -2.22
C VAL A 328 3.09 13.81 -2.42
N MET A 329 3.35 12.51 -2.52
CA MET A 329 4.69 12.00 -2.72
C MET A 329 5.01 11.89 -4.20
N ILE A 330 6.08 12.56 -4.62
CA ILE A 330 6.63 12.56 -5.97
C ILE A 330 7.98 11.84 -5.91
N ILE A 331 8.26 10.99 -6.89
CA ILE A 331 9.49 10.18 -6.90
C ILE A 331 10.27 10.32 -8.20
N SER A 332 11.58 10.27 -8.08
CA SER A 332 12.48 10.00 -9.22
C SER A 332 13.31 8.77 -8.88
N THR A 333 13.37 7.77 -9.78
CA THR A 333 13.92 6.45 -9.46
C THR A 333 14.95 5.97 -10.46
N ASN A 334 15.81 5.05 -10.02
CA ASN A 334 16.72 4.28 -10.86
C ASN A 334 16.00 3.23 -11.75
N ALA A 335 14.67 3.28 -11.82
CA ALA A 335 13.86 2.59 -12.83
C ALA A 335 13.44 3.53 -13.98
N GLY A 336 13.81 4.82 -13.91
CA GLY A 336 13.47 5.82 -14.93
C GLY A 336 12.13 6.49 -14.75
N LEU A 337 11.55 6.44 -13.55
CA LEU A 337 10.42 7.29 -13.20
C LEU A 337 10.98 8.67 -12.77
N TRP A 338 10.54 9.74 -13.43
CA TRP A 338 11.09 11.09 -13.23
C TRP A 338 10.00 12.07 -12.82
N ALA A 339 10.18 12.69 -11.65
CA ALA A 339 9.18 13.56 -11.02
C ALA A 339 7.77 12.93 -11.09
N TYR A 340 7.73 11.62 -10.81
CA TYR A 340 6.53 10.80 -11.02
C TYR A 340 5.60 10.87 -9.82
N ASN A 341 4.37 11.29 -10.08
CA ASN A 341 3.28 11.26 -9.09
C ASN A 341 2.70 9.85 -9.00
N ILE A 342 2.95 9.17 -7.90
CA ILE A 342 2.37 7.84 -7.64
C ILE A 342 0.89 7.90 -7.27
N GLY A 343 0.40 9.10 -6.91
CA GLY A 343 -0.98 9.35 -6.50
C GLY A 343 -1.23 9.15 -5.01
N ASP A 344 -0.23 8.78 -4.21
CA ASP A 344 -0.39 8.57 -2.78
C ASP A 344 -0.08 9.86 -2.00
N THR A 345 -0.82 10.07 -0.91
CA THR A 345 -0.52 11.08 0.09
C THR A 345 0.06 10.43 1.34
N ILE A 346 1.02 11.12 1.95
CA ILE A 346 1.70 10.70 3.17
C ILE A 346 1.73 11.81 4.20
N GLN A 347 1.95 11.43 5.45
CA GLN A 347 2.18 12.37 6.55
C GLN A 347 3.41 11.93 7.34
N PHE A 348 4.32 12.86 7.63
CA PHE A 348 5.46 12.58 8.50
C PHE A 348 5.02 12.48 9.96
N THR A 349 5.36 11.36 10.60
CA THR A 349 5.18 11.14 12.05
C THR A 349 6.43 11.48 12.83
N SER A 350 7.61 11.40 12.18
CA SER A 350 8.92 11.75 12.74
C SER A 350 9.82 12.34 11.64
N LEU A 351 10.72 13.24 12.02
CA LEU A 351 11.73 13.82 11.13
C LEU A 351 13.17 13.36 11.48
N ALA A 352 13.34 12.61 12.58
CA ALA A 352 14.63 12.07 13.01
C ALA A 352 14.43 10.72 13.73
N PRO A 353 14.55 9.59 13.03
CA PRO A 353 14.61 9.44 11.58
C PRO A 353 13.29 9.79 10.90
N PHE A 354 13.30 9.97 9.59
CA PHE A 354 12.09 10.24 8.82
C PHE A 354 11.19 9.01 8.79
N ARG A 355 10.01 9.14 9.40
CA ARG A 355 8.94 8.13 9.35
C ARG A 355 7.67 8.73 8.80
N VAL A 356 6.96 7.92 8.03
CA VAL A 356 5.72 8.32 7.35
C VAL A 356 4.61 7.33 7.61
N ILE A 357 3.38 7.81 7.50
CA ILE A 357 2.19 6.99 7.33
C ILE A 357 1.57 7.35 6.00
N VAL A 358 0.94 6.38 5.34
CA VAL A 358 0.11 6.63 4.16
C VAL A 358 -1.20 7.24 4.63
N SER A 359 -1.51 8.45 4.18
CA SER A 359 -2.73 9.18 4.57
C SER A 359 -3.86 9.02 3.57
N GLY A 360 -3.57 8.57 2.33
CA GLY A 360 -4.58 8.34 1.32
C GLY A 360 -4.03 8.39 -0.10
N ARG A 361 -4.89 8.74 -1.05
CA ARG A 361 -4.52 8.94 -2.45
C ARG A 361 -5.11 10.23 -2.98
N ILE A 362 -4.29 11.00 -3.71
CA ILE A 362 -4.72 12.28 -4.28
C ILE A 362 -5.85 12.16 -5.33
N LYS A 363 -5.98 10.98 -5.98
CA LYS A 363 -7.10 10.68 -6.89
C LYS A 363 -8.29 10.00 -6.18
N HIS A 364 -8.15 9.66 -4.91
CA HIS A 364 -9.18 9.09 -4.06
C HIS A 364 -9.46 10.05 -2.91
N PHE A 365 -10.04 11.17 -3.25
CA PHE A 365 -10.64 12.11 -2.32
C PHE A 365 -12.07 12.37 -2.80
N ILE A 366 -12.95 12.73 -1.91
CA ILE A 366 -14.25 13.28 -2.26
C ILE A 366 -14.11 14.79 -2.21
N SER A 367 -14.32 15.43 -3.33
CA SER A 367 -14.37 16.87 -3.47
C SER A 367 -15.50 17.26 -4.43
N ALA A 368 -16.57 16.47 -4.41
CA ALA A 368 -17.73 16.74 -5.25
C ALA A 368 -18.38 18.10 -4.95
N PHE A 369 -18.11 18.63 -3.75
CA PHE A 369 -18.65 19.89 -3.23
C PHE A 369 -17.55 20.84 -2.74
N GLY A 370 -16.26 20.50 -2.93
CA GLY A 370 -15.11 21.29 -2.49
C GLY A 370 -14.54 20.93 -1.11
N GLU A 371 -15.01 19.83 -0.51
CA GLU A 371 -14.63 19.40 0.86
C GLU A 371 -13.28 18.71 0.98
N HIS A 372 -12.72 18.20 -0.11
CA HIS A 372 -11.43 17.52 -0.15
C HIS A 372 -11.20 16.46 0.94
N VAL A 373 -12.24 15.67 1.25
CA VAL A 373 -12.16 14.58 2.23
C VAL A 373 -11.27 13.45 1.71
N ILE A 374 -10.29 13.02 2.49
CA ILE A 374 -9.33 11.96 2.15
C ILE A 374 -9.61 10.64 2.90
N ALA A 375 -9.06 9.54 2.38
CA ALA A 375 -9.28 8.19 2.93
C ALA A 375 -8.94 8.10 4.43
N LYS A 376 -7.86 8.76 4.89
CA LYS A 376 -7.48 8.78 6.31
C LYS A 376 -8.58 9.38 7.20
N GLU A 377 -9.20 10.47 6.78
CA GLU A 377 -10.26 11.13 7.54
C GLU A 377 -11.51 10.25 7.64
N VAL A 378 -11.86 9.59 6.52
CA VAL A 378 -12.96 8.62 6.47
C VAL A 378 -12.69 7.44 7.41
N GLU A 379 -11.51 6.82 7.34
CA GLU A 379 -11.12 5.70 8.21
C GLU A 379 -11.09 6.10 9.69
N GLN A 380 -10.52 7.26 10.01
CA GLN A 380 -10.46 7.73 11.40
C GLN A 380 -11.83 8.08 11.96
N SER A 381 -12.74 8.59 11.14
CA SER A 381 -14.12 8.88 11.54
C SER A 381 -14.87 7.61 11.88
N LEU A 382 -14.73 6.57 11.04
CA LEU A 382 -15.30 5.26 11.32
C LEU A 382 -14.71 4.65 12.59
N LEU A 383 -13.40 4.61 12.73
CA LEU A 383 -12.72 4.08 13.92
C LEU A 383 -13.12 4.83 15.19
N SER A 384 -13.28 6.16 15.13
CA SER A 384 -13.74 6.96 16.26
C SER A 384 -15.15 6.56 16.68
N ALA A 385 -16.06 6.36 15.72
CA ALA A 385 -17.41 5.93 16.00
C ALA A 385 -17.50 4.51 16.59
N LEU A 386 -16.57 3.63 16.20
CA LEU A 386 -16.50 2.24 16.67
C LEU A 386 -15.95 2.08 18.09
N LYS A 387 -15.06 2.98 18.56
CA LYS A 387 -14.30 2.85 19.82
C LYS A 387 -15.15 2.55 21.06
N THR A 388 -16.39 3.00 21.12
CA THR A 388 -17.27 2.88 22.29
C THR A 388 -18.47 1.99 22.02
N THR A 389 -18.41 1.16 21.01
CA THR A 389 -19.54 0.34 20.55
C THR A 389 -19.12 -1.12 20.37
N ASP A 390 -20.11 -2.00 20.39
CA ASP A 390 -19.95 -3.43 20.08
C ASP A 390 -20.29 -3.69 18.59
N ILE A 391 -20.01 -2.72 17.73
CA ILE A 391 -20.24 -2.78 16.28
C ILE A 391 -18.96 -3.24 15.61
N SER A 392 -19.03 -4.13 14.62
CA SER A 392 -17.91 -4.50 13.79
C SER A 392 -18.24 -4.39 12.31
N VAL A 393 -17.24 -3.92 11.54
CA VAL A 393 -17.32 -3.65 10.11
C VAL A 393 -16.36 -4.57 9.38
N SER A 394 -16.85 -5.27 8.36
CA SER A 394 -16.02 -6.12 7.49
C SER A 394 -15.35 -5.32 6.38
N GLU A 395 -16.12 -4.45 5.70
CA GLU A 395 -15.62 -3.64 4.60
C GLU A 395 -16.48 -2.39 4.42
N PHE A 396 -15.93 -1.35 3.79
CA PHE A 396 -16.69 -0.14 3.47
C PHE A 396 -16.09 0.66 2.31
N THR A 397 -16.93 1.50 1.71
CA THR A 397 -16.53 2.55 0.75
C THR A 397 -17.47 3.74 0.87
N VAL A 398 -16.98 4.92 0.47
CA VAL A 398 -17.76 6.16 0.50
C VAL A 398 -17.83 6.76 -0.90
N ALA A 399 -19.02 7.24 -1.29
CA ALA A 399 -19.25 7.92 -2.56
C ALA A 399 -20.13 9.16 -2.36
N PRO A 400 -19.99 10.21 -3.19
CA PRO A 400 -20.87 11.37 -3.10
C PRO A 400 -22.25 11.04 -3.69
N GLN A 401 -23.33 11.41 -3.00
CA GLN A 401 -24.67 11.46 -3.55
C GLN A 401 -24.99 12.91 -3.92
N ILE A 402 -24.76 13.22 -5.20
CA ILE A 402 -24.83 14.60 -5.72
C ILE A 402 -26.29 15.03 -5.95
N ALA A 403 -27.15 14.11 -6.40
CA ALA A 403 -28.54 14.40 -6.74
C ALA A 403 -29.46 13.36 -6.06
N PRO A 404 -29.68 13.47 -4.74
CA PRO A 404 -30.65 12.61 -4.07
C PRO A 404 -32.08 12.93 -4.55
N SER A 405 -33.00 11.99 -4.45
CA SER A 405 -34.41 12.20 -4.78
C SER A 405 -35.08 13.23 -3.86
N GLU A 406 -34.60 13.38 -2.64
CA GLU A 406 -35.07 14.33 -1.66
C GLU A 406 -33.90 14.88 -0.82
N GLY A 407 -34.01 16.13 -0.38
CA GLY A 407 -33.05 16.78 0.50
C GLY A 407 -31.79 17.30 -0.22
N LEU A 408 -30.75 17.59 0.57
CA LEU A 408 -29.45 18.08 0.09
C LEU A 408 -28.53 16.92 -0.31
N PRO A 409 -27.50 17.18 -1.14
CA PRO A 409 -26.43 16.23 -1.38
C PRO A 409 -25.79 15.74 -0.08
N TYR A 410 -25.13 14.57 -0.11
CA TYR A 410 -24.48 13.98 1.06
C TYR A 410 -23.39 12.98 0.68
N HIS A 411 -22.54 12.62 1.63
CA HIS A 411 -21.65 11.46 1.54
C HIS A 411 -22.43 10.19 1.89
N GLU A 412 -22.50 9.26 0.95
CA GLU A 412 -23.13 7.96 1.15
C GLU A 412 -22.07 6.92 1.51
N TRP A 413 -22.22 6.30 2.67
CA TRP A 413 -21.33 5.31 3.21
C TRP A 413 -21.92 3.92 3.02
N PHE A 414 -21.31 3.12 2.18
CA PHE A 414 -21.66 1.72 1.95
C PHE A 414 -20.86 0.89 2.94
N ILE A 415 -21.54 0.27 3.91
CA ILE A 415 -20.88 -0.46 5.01
C ILE A 415 -21.40 -1.90 5.05
N GLU A 416 -20.50 -2.86 4.99
CA GLU A 416 -20.75 -4.26 5.30
C GLU A 416 -20.42 -4.49 6.78
N PHE A 417 -21.46 -4.72 7.56
CA PHE A 417 -21.32 -4.99 8.98
C PHE A 417 -21.17 -6.49 9.23
N GLU A 418 -20.26 -6.84 10.11
CA GLU A 418 -20.21 -8.14 10.75
C GLU A 418 -21.19 -8.19 11.94
N LYS A 419 -21.20 -7.11 12.73
CA LYS A 419 -22.16 -6.86 13.79
C LYS A 419 -22.75 -5.46 13.62
N PRO A 420 -23.99 -5.35 13.11
CA PRO A 420 -24.59 -4.04 12.82
C PRO A 420 -24.94 -3.28 14.10
N PRO A 421 -25.07 -1.94 14.02
CA PRO A 421 -25.59 -1.14 15.11
C PRO A 421 -27.08 -1.46 15.35
N SER A 422 -27.51 -1.36 16.60
CA SER A 422 -28.93 -1.43 16.95
C SER A 422 -29.73 -0.20 16.51
N ASP A 423 -29.04 0.92 16.28
CA ASP A 423 -29.60 2.19 15.85
C ASP A 423 -28.63 2.81 14.84
N ILE A 424 -28.98 2.71 13.55
CA ILE A 424 -28.12 3.15 12.46
C ILE A 424 -28.03 4.67 12.38
N GLU A 425 -29.12 5.38 12.70
CA GLU A 425 -29.15 6.83 12.66
C GLU A 425 -28.20 7.43 13.71
N LYS A 426 -28.16 6.87 14.91
CA LYS A 426 -27.18 7.27 15.93
C LYS A 426 -25.74 6.97 15.52
N PHE A 427 -25.53 5.92 14.77
CA PHE A 427 -24.19 5.58 14.27
C PHE A 427 -23.77 6.52 13.14
N GLU A 428 -24.69 6.90 12.23
CA GLU A 428 -24.49 7.95 11.23
C GLU A 428 -24.04 9.26 11.87
N ILE A 429 -24.78 9.73 12.88
CA ILE A 429 -24.46 10.96 13.61
C ILE A 429 -23.06 10.91 14.23
N LYS A 430 -22.65 9.77 14.80
CA LYS A 430 -21.30 9.63 15.37
C LYS A 430 -20.20 9.73 14.33
N ILE A 431 -20.37 9.06 13.18
CA ILE A 431 -19.39 9.13 12.08
C ILE A 431 -19.35 10.54 11.51
N ASP A 432 -20.50 11.15 11.29
CA ASP A 432 -20.61 12.50 10.73
C ASP A 432 -19.92 13.55 11.61
N GLN A 433 -20.19 13.51 12.93
CA GLN A 433 -19.51 14.39 13.88
C GLN A 433 -17.99 14.16 13.91
N ALA A 434 -17.57 12.92 13.84
CA ALA A 434 -16.15 12.59 13.79
C ALA A 434 -15.48 13.11 12.48
N LEU A 435 -16.18 13.06 11.35
CA LEU A 435 -15.69 13.60 10.08
C LEU A 435 -15.63 15.14 10.10
N GLN A 436 -16.64 15.79 10.64
CA GLN A 436 -16.64 17.26 10.83
C GLN A 436 -15.46 17.74 11.68
N LEU A 437 -15.07 16.99 12.71
CA LEU A 437 -13.92 17.32 13.55
C LEU A 437 -12.57 17.16 12.83
N GLN A 438 -12.51 16.35 11.79
CA GLN A 438 -11.28 16.07 11.05
C GLN A 438 -11.13 16.93 9.81
N ASN A 439 -12.24 17.34 9.19
CA ASN A 439 -12.22 18.11 7.95
C ASN A 439 -13.06 19.38 8.09
N SER A 440 -12.38 20.53 8.16
CA SER A 440 -13.03 21.83 8.34
C SER A 440 -13.89 22.24 7.14
N TYR A 441 -13.49 21.87 5.91
CA TYR A 441 -14.30 22.17 4.73
C TYR A 441 -15.60 21.38 4.71
N TYR A 442 -15.55 20.11 5.12
CA TYR A 442 -16.77 19.30 5.29
C TYR A 442 -17.69 19.92 6.35
N LEU A 443 -17.13 20.36 7.50
CA LEU A 443 -17.87 21.06 8.54
C LEU A 443 -18.54 22.35 7.98
N ASP A 444 -17.81 23.16 7.23
CA ASP A 444 -18.33 24.39 6.65
C ASP A 444 -19.50 24.12 5.68
N LEU A 445 -19.41 23.04 4.89
CA LEU A 445 -20.50 22.67 3.97
C LEU A 445 -21.73 22.15 4.70
N ILE A 446 -21.59 21.43 5.81
CA ILE A 446 -22.71 21.02 6.67
C ILE A 446 -23.35 22.23 7.33
N GLN A 447 -22.56 23.14 7.94
CA GLN A 447 -23.05 24.34 8.59
C GLN A 447 -23.68 25.31 7.59
N GLY A 448 -23.11 25.44 6.41
CA GLY A 448 -23.61 26.26 5.29
C GLY A 448 -24.84 25.66 4.60
N LYS A 449 -25.31 24.49 5.02
CA LYS A 449 -26.44 23.77 4.39
C LYS A 449 -26.23 23.53 2.88
N VAL A 450 -25.00 23.27 2.47
CA VAL A 450 -24.65 22.81 1.12
C VAL A 450 -24.76 21.29 1.08
N LEU A 451 -24.36 20.63 2.16
CA LEU A 451 -24.53 19.19 2.40
C LEU A 451 -25.47 18.94 3.58
N GLN A 452 -26.18 17.82 3.52
CA GLN A 452 -26.76 17.21 4.72
C GLN A 452 -25.79 16.20 5.34
N PRO A 453 -25.96 15.82 6.62
CA PRO A 453 -25.18 14.77 7.27
C PRO A 453 -25.12 13.49 6.44
N LEU A 454 -24.00 12.76 6.54
CA LEU A 454 -23.80 11.51 5.83
C LEU A 454 -24.93 10.50 6.09
N LYS A 455 -25.09 9.57 5.12
CA LYS A 455 -26.05 8.45 5.26
C LYS A 455 -25.33 7.12 5.04
N ILE A 456 -25.78 6.08 5.74
CA ILE A 456 -25.27 4.73 5.61
C ILE A 456 -26.23 3.87 4.79
N THR A 457 -25.71 3.28 3.73
CA THR A 457 -26.36 2.18 2.98
C THR A 457 -25.69 0.88 3.41
N GLN A 458 -26.47 0.00 4.06
CA GLN A 458 -25.95 -1.28 4.51
C GLN A 458 -25.71 -2.21 3.34
N VAL A 459 -24.53 -2.83 3.31
CA VAL A 459 -24.16 -3.86 2.33
C VAL A 459 -24.40 -5.24 2.95
N LYS A 460 -24.95 -6.15 2.18
CA LYS A 460 -25.18 -7.54 2.59
C LYS A 460 -23.85 -8.24 2.88
N LYS A 461 -23.90 -9.28 3.69
CA LYS A 461 -22.73 -10.15 3.94
C LYS A 461 -22.14 -10.61 2.61
N ASP A 462 -20.83 -10.54 2.48
CA ASP A 462 -20.03 -10.86 1.28
C ASP A 462 -20.34 -9.96 0.06
N GLY A 463 -21.04 -8.84 0.25
CA GLY A 463 -21.45 -7.96 -0.84
C GLY A 463 -20.27 -7.33 -1.59
N PHE A 464 -19.24 -6.90 -0.89
CA PHE A 464 -18.00 -6.40 -1.52
C PHE A 464 -17.21 -7.50 -2.22
N GLN A 465 -17.17 -8.71 -1.66
CA GLN A 465 -16.52 -9.85 -2.32
C GLN A 465 -17.24 -10.22 -3.63
N ASN A 466 -18.56 -10.29 -3.60
CA ASN A 466 -19.39 -10.55 -4.77
C ASN A 466 -19.20 -9.47 -5.85
N TYR A 467 -19.14 -8.19 -5.43
CA TYR A 467 -18.80 -7.11 -6.34
C TYR A 467 -17.43 -7.32 -6.99
N MET A 468 -16.37 -7.61 -6.20
CA MET A 468 -15.02 -7.84 -6.71
C MET A 468 -14.96 -9.05 -7.65
N LYS A 469 -15.75 -10.10 -7.37
CA LYS A 469 -15.89 -11.28 -8.24
C LYS A 469 -16.54 -10.90 -9.59
N THR A 470 -17.62 -10.11 -9.55
CA THR A 470 -18.33 -9.66 -10.76
C THR A 470 -17.45 -8.87 -11.71
N ILE A 471 -16.53 -8.04 -11.19
CA ILE A 471 -15.60 -7.25 -12.01
C ILE A 471 -14.27 -7.98 -12.32
N GLY A 472 -14.17 -9.29 -11.98
CA GLY A 472 -12.97 -10.11 -12.21
C GLY A 472 -11.75 -9.68 -11.39
N LYS A 473 -11.98 -9.04 -10.25
CA LYS A 473 -10.92 -8.50 -9.37
C LYS A 473 -10.89 -9.14 -7.98
N LEU A 474 -11.59 -10.25 -7.77
CA LEU A 474 -11.48 -11.00 -6.53
C LEU A 474 -10.08 -11.63 -6.44
N GLY A 475 -9.40 -11.39 -5.33
CA GLY A 475 -8.01 -11.83 -5.15
C GLY A 475 -7.01 -10.94 -5.90
N GLY A 476 -5.77 -11.39 -6.02
CA GLY A 476 -4.69 -10.58 -6.58
C GLY A 476 -4.30 -9.43 -5.63
N GLN A 477 -3.88 -8.29 -6.11
CA GLN A 477 -3.57 -7.07 -5.30
C GLN A 477 -4.73 -6.06 -5.32
N ASN A 478 -5.93 -6.52 -5.67
CA ASN A 478 -7.08 -5.63 -5.79
C ASN A 478 -7.68 -5.32 -4.41
N LYS A 479 -8.14 -4.08 -4.25
CA LYS A 479 -8.70 -3.53 -3.01
C LYS A 479 -9.94 -2.73 -3.34
N THR A 480 -10.90 -2.70 -2.43
CA THR A 480 -11.99 -1.73 -2.48
C THR A 480 -11.45 -0.37 -2.05
N PRO A 481 -11.55 0.68 -2.87
CA PRO A 481 -11.21 2.04 -2.45
C PRO A 481 -12.06 2.48 -1.25
N ARG A 482 -11.45 3.11 -0.25
CA ARG A 482 -12.16 3.64 0.92
C ARG A 482 -13.15 4.75 0.57
N LEU A 483 -12.85 5.47 -0.49
CA LEU A 483 -13.74 6.52 -1.02
C LEU A 483 -13.45 6.75 -2.51
N SER A 484 -14.43 7.32 -3.19
CA SER A 484 -14.33 7.68 -4.61
C SER A 484 -15.11 8.96 -4.88
N ASN A 485 -14.61 9.78 -5.80
CA ASN A 485 -15.32 10.96 -6.30
C ASN A 485 -16.45 10.59 -7.29
N ASP A 486 -16.51 9.33 -7.73
CA ASP A 486 -17.57 8.78 -8.56
C ASP A 486 -18.38 7.71 -7.81
N ARG A 487 -19.52 7.32 -8.39
CA ARG A 487 -20.44 6.35 -7.81
C ARG A 487 -20.33 4.94 -8.40
N LYS A 488 -19.30 4.64 -9.20
CA LYS A 488 -19.23 3.35 -9.92
C LYS A 488 -19.34 2.12 -9.01
N ILE A 489 -18.67 2.15 -7.87
CA ILE A 489 -18.73 1.05 -6.88
C ILE A 489 -20.11 1.04 -6.22
N ALA A 490 -20.54 2.19 -5.71
CA ALA A 490 -21.83 2.39 -5.05
C ALA A 490 -22.99 1.90 -5.95
N ASP A 491 -23.06 2.41 -7.16
CA ASP A 491 -24.14 2.07 -8.11
C ASP A 491 -24.07 0.60 -8.53
N SER A 492 -22.88 0.01 -8.60
CA SER A 492 -22.73 -1.42 -8.88
C SER A 492 -23.22 -2.29 -7.71
N LEU A 493 -22.94 -1.90 -6.46
CA LEU A 493 -23.45 -2.61 -5.28
C LEU A 493 -24.99 -2.57 -5.23
N ILE A 494 -25.59 -1.41 -5.51
CA ILE A 494 -27.05 -1.26 -5.58
C ILE A 494 -27.63 -2.10 -6.71
N LYS A 495 -27.12 -1.94 -7.94
CA LYS A 495 -27.61 -2.62 -9.14
C LYS A 495 -27.55 -4.15 -9.02
N ASN A 496 -26.52 -4.68 -8.38
CA ASN A 496 -26.33 -6.11 -8.18
C ASN A 496 -27.00 -6.64 -6.92
N ASN A 497 -27.91 -5.86 -6.33
CA ASN A 497 -28.66 -6.21 -5.12
C ASN A 497 -27.78 -6.65 -3.92
N GLN A 498 -26.61 -6.01 -3.78
CA GLN A 498 -25.69 -6.26 -2.65
C GLN A 498 -25.99 -5.36 -1.44
N THR A 499 -26.97 -4.49 -1.51
CA THR A 499 -27.45 -3.63 -0.41
C THR A 499 -28.72 -4.18 0.25
N ILE A 500 -28.97 -3.78 1.52
CA ILE A 500 -30.16 -4.15 2.30
C ILE A 500 -31.19 -3.03 2.19
#